data_570a17c33f06081595e2ddf32cc09eca
#
_entry.id   570a17c33f06081595e2ddf32cc09eca
#
_cell.length_a   1.000
_cell.length_b   1.000
_cell.length_c   1.000
_cell.angle_alpha   90.00
_cell.angle_beta   90.00
_cell.angle_gamma   90.00
#
_symmetry.space_group_name_H-M   'P 1'
#
loop_
_entity.id
_entity.type
_entity.pdbx_description
1 polymer ?
#
loop_
_entity_poly.entity_id
_entity_poly.type
_entity_poly.pdbx_seq_one_letter_code
_entity_poly.pdbx_strand_id
1 'polypeptide(L)'
;VCVGKEIDTNHRSNSISNFRLKVSHIDKKEYDKEFFDYDFTSFCGVYISNKVIGEIGYPCKEYFIWHDDTEYSIRLRKSGKIRNINAAKLDHRVNFNTKGVDNQLNWKTYYGIRNMTDLTKRHYSVMGQIYTYFLHSLSLYKFKFKIHKSDVDKKNIQLYKDALYDGKNSILGKNKKYLP
;
A
#
# COMPACT_ATOMS: atom_id res chain seq x y z
N VAL A 1 -5.51 -17.23 1.35
CA VAL A 1 -6.85 -16.67 1.16
C VAL A 1 -7.40 -16.26 2.52
N CYS A 2 -7.59 -14.97 2.73
CA CYS A 2 -8.29 -14.48 3.90
C CYS A 2 -9.79 -14.73 3.69
N VAL A 3 -10.40 -15.60 4.48
CA VAL A 3 -11.83 -15.88 4.41
C VAL A 3 -12.49 -15.29 5.64
N GLY A 4 -13.07 -14.09 5.48
CA GLY A 4 -14.21 -13.68 6.28
C GLY A 4 -15.48 -14.31 5.70
N LYS A 5 -16.67 -13.95 6.19
CA LYS A 5 -17.96 -14.35 5.59
C LYS A 5 -18.10 -13.98 4.10
N GLU A 6 -17.27 -13.11 3.60
CA GLU A 6 -17.08 -12.76 2.20
C GLU A 6 -15.62 -13.05 1.84
N ILE A 7 -15.40 -13.61 0.66
CA ILE A 7 -14.06 -13.78 0.10
C ILE A 7 -13.42 -12.40 0.07
N ASP A 8 -12.47 -12.17 0.97
CA ASP A 8 -11.75 -10.91 0.98
C ASP A 8 -10.87 -10.86 -0.26
N THR A 9 -11.28 -10.02 -1.20
CA THR A 9 -10.61 -9.80 -2.46
C THR A 9 -9.41 -8.85 -2.30
N ASN A 10 -8.58 -9.05 -1.27
CA ASN A 10 -7.32 -8.32 -1.12
C ASN A 10 -6.27 -8.68 -2.17
N HIS A 11 -6.52 -9.76 -2.92
CA HIS A 11 -5.71 -10.08 -4.08
C HIS A 11 -6.01 -9.11 -5.21
N ARG A 12 -4.97 -8.57 -5.79
CA ARG A 12 -5.11 -7.52 -6.79
C ARG A 12 -4.29 -7.85 -8.01
N SER A 13 -4.94 -7.79 -9.17
CA SER A 13 -4.22 -7.81 -10.43
C SER A 13 -3.69 -6.42 -10.73
N ASN A 14 -2.60 -6.38 -11.45
CA ASN A 14 -2.00 -5.15 -11.86
C ASN A 14 -1.61 -5.20 -13.33
N SER A 15 -2.05 -4.20 -14.08
CA SER A 15 -1.26 -3.75 -15.21
C SER A 15 -0.20 -2.79 -14.67
N ILE A 16 0.99 -3.28 -14.32
CA ILE A 16 2.12 -2.39 -14.11
C ILE A 16 2.48 -1.82 -15.47
N SER A 17 1.94 -0.65 -15.75
CA SER A 17 2.69 0.23 -16.63
C SER A 17 3.84 0.81 -15.80
N ASN A 18 5.02 0.99 -16.40
CA ASN A 18 6.13 1.73 -15.77
C ASN A 18 5.74 3.15 -15.33
N PHE A 19 4.48 3.52 -15.48
CA PHE A 19 3.94 4.85 -15.33
C PHE A 19 3.10 5.02 -14.06
N ARG A 20 2.30 4.01 -13.66
CA ARG A 20 1.51 4.07 -12.42
C ARG A 20 1.13 2.71 -11.90
N LEU A 21 0.96 2.63 -10.59
CA LEU A 21 0.31 1.49 -9.95
C LEU A 21 -1.20 1.58 -10.17
N LYS A 22 -1.72 0.89 -11.17
CA LYS A 22 -3.16 0.68 -11.32
C LYS A 22 -3.50 -0.67 -10.70
N VAL A 23 -4.16 -0.66 -9.57
CA VAL A 23 -4.59 -1.87 -8.85
C VAL A 23 -6.06 -2.10 -9.12
N SER A 24 -6.41 -3.30 -9.56
CA SER A 24 -7.79 -3.77 -9.71
C SER A 24 -8.00 -5.01 -8.84
N HIS A 25 -9.21 -5.19 -8.33
CA HIS A 25 -9.57 -6.42 -7.63
C HIS A 25 -9.59 -7.59 -8.62
N ILE A 26 -9.29 -8.78 -8.12
CA ILE A 26 -9.45 -10.02 -8.85
C ILE A 26 -10.96 -10.31 -9.02
N ASP A 27 -11.35 -10.79 -10.21
CA ASP A 27 -12.73 -11.21 -10.44
C ASP A 27 -13.10 -12.36 -9.49
N LYS A 28 -14.29 -12.29 -8.91
CA LYS A 28 -14.79 -13.32 -7.98
C LYS A 28 -14.79 -14.72 -8.59
N LYS A 29 -15.00 -14.83 -9.91
CA LYS A 29 -14.95 -16.11 -10.64
C LYS A 29 -13.57 -16.80 -10.60
N GLU A 30 -12.50 -16.06 -10.37
CA GLU A 30 -11.17 -16.67 -10.24
C GLU A 30 -11.10 -17.56 -8.98
N TYR A 31 -11.88 -17.25 -7.94
CA TYR A 31 -11.93 -18.01 -6.70
C TYR A 31 -12.69 -19.35 -6.82
N ASP A 32 -13.38 -19.57 -7.95
CA ASP A 32 -14.03 -20.87 -8.27
C ASP A 32 -13.05 -21.87 -8.90
N LYS A 33 -11.86 -21.41 -9.31
CA LYS A 33 -10.80 -22.24 -9.88
C LYS A 33 -9.97 -22.91 -8.78
N GLU A 34 -9.17 -23.87 -9.13
CA GLU A 34 -8.21 -24.48 -8.20
C GLU A 34 -7.18 -23.46 -7.71
N PHE A 35 -6.66 -22.63 -8.62
CA PHE A 35 -5.71 -21.54 -8.36
C PHE A 35 -5.84 -20.43 -9.41
N PHE A 36 -5.25 -19.28 -9.11
CA PHE A 36 -5.02 -18.19 -10.07
C PHE A 36 -3.74 -17.41 -9.72
N ASP A 37 -3.14 -16.79 -10.73
CA ASP A 37 -1.97 -15.91 -10.55
C ASP A 37 -2.44 -14.47 -10.39
N TYR A 38 -1.74 -13.70 -9.54
CA TYR A 38 -2.05 -12.30 -9.24
C TYR A 38 -0.77 -11.53 -8.92
N ASP A 39 -0.87 -10.23 -8.70
CA ASP A 39 0.29 -9.35 -8.70
C ASP A 39 0.67 -8.80 -7.32
N PHE A 40 -0.30 -8.55 -6.47
CA PHE A 40 -0.10 -7.98 -5.13
C PHE A 40 -0.79 -8.81 -4.08
N THR A 41 -0.06 -9.16 -3.05
CA THR A 41 -0.57 -9.86 -1.87
C THR A 41 -0.38 -9.00 -0.62
N SER A 42 -1.25 -9.20 0.37
CA SER A 42 -0.95 -8.80 1.73
C SER A 42 -0.12 -9.90 2.41
N PHE A 43 0.56 -9.58 3.49
CA PHE A 43 1.27 -10.61 4.28
C PHE A 43 0.35 -11.52 5.10
N CYS A 44 -0.97 -11.38 4.95
CA CYS A 44 -1.94 -12.28 5.58
C CYS A 44 -2.02 -13.60 4.82
N GLY A 45 -1.43 -14.65 5.37
CA GLY A 45 -1.49 -16.01 4.81
C GLY A 45 -0.64 -16.22 3.55
N VAL A 46 0.47 -15.51 3.43
CA VAL A 46 1.43 -15.72 2.33
C VAL A 46 2.50 -16.73 2.74
N TYR A 47 2.84 -17.64 1.82
CA TYR A 47 3.99 -18.51 1.90
C TYR A 47 5.01 -18.11 0.84
N ILE A 48 6.26 -17.97 1.23
CA ILE A 48 7.34 -17.54 0.33
C ILE A 48 8.51 -18.52 0.47
N SER A 49 9.03 -18.99 -0.66
CA SER A 49 10.18 -19.89 -0.68
C SER A 49 11.43 -19.20 -0.12
N ASN A 50 12.19 -19.91 0.74
CA ASN A 50 13.47 -19.43 1.24
C ASN A 50 14.46 -19.09 0.13
N LYS A 51 14.41 -19.81 -0.99
CA LYS A 51 15.23 -19.50 -2.16
C LYS A 51 14.92 -18.11 -2.69
N VAL A 52 13.65 -17.77 -2.85
CA VAL A 52 13.22 -16.45 -3.32
C VAL A 52 13.60 -15.37 -2.32
N ILE A 53 13.43 -15.62 -1.02
CA ILE A 53 13.87 -14.67 0.03
C ILE A 53 15.38 -14.43 -0.06
N GLY A 54 16.17 -15.49 -0.32
CA GLY A 54 17.62 -15.38 -0.51
C GLY A 54 18.00 -14.51 -1.73
N GLU A 55 17.19 -14.54 -2.79
CA GLU A 55 17.42 -13.77 -4.02
C GLU A 55 17.02 -12.29 -3.89
N ILE A 56 15.86 -12.02 -3.29
CA ILE A 56 15.28 -10.66 -3.26
C ILE A 56 15.40 -9.97 -1.90
N GLY A 57 15.86 -10.67 -0.87
CA GLY A 57 15.95 -10.16 0.51
C GLY A 57 14.60 -10.13 1.24
N TYR A 58 14.61 -9.58 2.43
CA TYR A 58 13.43 -9.43 3.27
C TYR A 58 12.59 -8.19 2.90
N PRO A 59 11.32 -8.11 3.36
CA PRO A 59 10.52 -6.88 3.26
C PRO A 59 11.22 -5.67 3.90
N CYS A 60 10.89 -4.48 3.40
CA CYS A 60 11.44 -3.23 3.92
C CYS A 60 10.86 -2.94 5.32
N LYS A 61 11.59 -3.31 6.38
CA LYS A 61 11.16 -3.10 7.78
C LYS A 61 11.00 -1.62 8.13
N GLU A 62 11.70 -0.74 7.42
CA GLU A 62 11.69 0.70 7.61
C GLU A 62 10.36 1.33 7.15
N TYR A 63 9.54 0.60 6.40
CA TYR A 63 8.19 1.08 6.06
C TYR A 63 7.27 1.11 7.27
N PHE A 64 7.51 0.28 8.26
CA PHE A 64 6.80 0.22 9.54
C PHE A 64 5.33 -0.22 9.41
N ILE A 65 4.55 0.41 8.54
CA ILE A 65 3.16 0.04 8.22
C ILE A 65 2.80 0.55 6.84
N TRP A 66 1.99 -0.23 6.12
CA TRP A 66 1.48 -0.01 4.77
C TRP A 66 2.54 0.04 3.67
N HIS A 67 2.22 -0.58 2.57
CA HIS A 67 3.02 -0.71 1.35
C HIS A 67 4.30 -1.55 1.46
N ASP A 68 4.63 -2.11 2.60
CA ASP A 68 5.68 -3.10 2.77
C ASP A 68 5.37 -4.37 1.98
N ASP A 69 4.13 -4.85 2.04
CA ASP A 69 3.59 -5.96 1.25
C ASP A 69 3.52 -5.63 -0.26
N THR A 70 3.12 -4.41 -0.60
CA THR A 70 3.06 -3.94 -1.99
C THR A 70 4.44 -3.86 -2.61
N GLU A 71 5.41 -3.26 -1.92
CA GLU A 71 6.81 -3.19 -2.34
C GLU A 71 7.42 -4.58 -2.52
N TYR A 72 7.17 -5.47 -1.56
CA TYR A 72 7.67 -6.83 -1.63
C TYR A 72 7.04 -7.62 -2.77
N SER A 73 5.75 -7.43 -3.04
CA SER A 73 5.07 -8.05 -4.18
C SER A 73 5.68 -7.64 -5.51
N ILE A 74 6.10 -6.38 -5.66
CA ILE A 74 6.81 -5.91 -6.87
C ILE A 74 8.13 -6.68 -7.06
N ARG A 75 8.87 -6.94 -5.98
CA ARG A 75 10.11 -7.72 -6.04
C ARG A 75 9.83 -9.20 -6.30
N LEU A 76 8.86 -9.81 -5.63
CA LEU A 76 8.46 -11.20 -5.82
C LEU A 76 8.12 -11.50 -7.28
N ARG A 77 7.38 -10.60 -7.93
CA ARG A 77 6.99 -10.75 -9.35
C ARG A 77 8.17 -10.73 -10.33
N LYS A 78 9.27 -10.10 -9.97
CA LYS A 78 10.49 -10.13 -10.79
C LYS A 78 11.19 -11.49 -10.74
N SER A 79 11.01 -12.24 -9.66
CA SER A 79 11.59 -13.58 -9.46
C SER A 79 10.63 -14.70 -9.84
N GLY A 80 9.32 -14.43 -9.99
CA GLY A 80 8.36 -15.47 -10.32
C GLY A 80 6.91 -15.01 -10.28
N LYS A 81 6.01 -15.97 -10.13
CA LYS A 81 4.57 -15.74 -10.04
C LYS A 81 4.11 -15.78 -8.59
N ILE A 82 3.16 -14.92 -8.25
CA ILE A 82 2.41 -14.99 -7.00
C ILE A 82 1.12 -15.72 -7.30
N ARG A 83 0.86 -16.84 -6.60
CA ARG A 83 -0.27 -17.72 -6.86
C ARG A 83 -1.15 -17.86 -5.63
N ASN A 84 -2.45 -17.71 -5.83
CA ASN A 84 -3.45 -18.08 -4.85
C ASN A 84 -3.88 -19.54 -5.06
N ILE A 85 -3.94 -20.30 -3.99
CA ILE A 85 -4.49 -21.65 -3.97
C ILE A 85 -5.82 -21.58 -3.24
N ASN A 86 -6.92 -21.78 -3.96
CA ASN A 86 -8.27 -21.53 -3.43
C ASN A 86 -8.69 -22.51 -2.32
N ALA A 87 -8.08 -23.69 -2.24
CA ALA A 87 -8.29 -24.63 -1.14
C ALA A 87 -7.64 -24.17 0.18
N ALA A 88 -6.60 -23.31 0.13
CA ALA A 88 -5.93 -22.78 1.32
C ALA A 88 -6.72 -21.60 1.88
N LYS A 89 -7.28 -21.74 3.07
CA LYS A 89 -8.13 -20.76 3.73
C LYS A 89 -7.51 -20.26 5.03
N LEU A 90 -7.56 -18.96 5.25
CA LEU A 90 -7.15 -18.29 6.48
C LEU A 90 -8.28 -17.43 7.02
N ASP A 91 -8.65 -17.58 8.28
CA ASP A 91 -9.59 -16.69 8.97
C ASP A 91 -8.85 -15.49 9.55
N HIS A 92 -8.99 -14.34 8.91
CA HIS A 92 -8.36 -13.09 9.33
C HIS A 92 -9.34 -12.24 10.14
N ARG A 93 -9.28 -12.34 11.46
CA ARG A 93 -10.16 -11.62 12.38
C ARG A 93 -9.68 -10.20 12.62
N VAL A 94 -10.28 -9.24 11.95
CA VAL A 94 -10.00 -7.81 12.14
C VAL A 94 -11.23 -7.13 12.73
N ASN A 95 -11.03 -6.31 13.77
CA ASN A 95 -12.07 -5.43 14.27
C ASN A 95 -12.23 -4.23 13.33
N PHE A 96 -13.27 -4.28 12.48
CA PHE A 96 -13.62 -3.19 11.55
C PHE A 96 -14.36 -2.01 12.23
N ASN A 97 -14.47 -1.98 13.57
CA ASN A 97 -15.18 -0.95 14.30
C ASN A 97 -14.42 0.40 14.39
N THR A 98 -13.80 0.81 13.31
CA THR A 98 -13.34 2.19 13.17
C THR A 98 -14.20 2.92 12.14
N LYS A 99 -15.47 3.17 12.47
CA LYS A 99 -16.16 4.31 11.87
C LYS A 99 -15.38 5.54 12.33
N GLY A 100 -14.48 6.01 11.47
CA GLY A 100 -13.76 7.25 11.70
C GLY A 100 -14.76 8.39 11.81
N VAL A 101 -14.98 8.83 13.02
CA VAL A 101 -15.56 10.12 13.30
C VAL A 101 -14.47 11.12 13.01
N ASP A 102 -14.79 12.09 12.20
CA ASP A 102 -13.97 13.20 11.74
C ASP A 102 -13.08 12.96 10.52
N ASN A 103 -13.09 13.94 9.61
CA ASN A 103 -12.24 14.05 8.42
C ASN A 103 -10.74 14.19 8.75
N GLN A 104 -10.33 13.81 9.96
CA GLN A 104 -8.94 13.83 10.40
C GLN A 104 -8.21 12.62 9.86
N LEU A 105 -7.15 12.87 9.12
CA LEU A 105 -6.22 11.83 8.70
C LEU A 105 -5.51 11.27 9.93
N ASN A 106 -5.42 9.95 9.99
CA ASN A 106 -4.74 9.27 11.09
C ASN A 106 -3.24 9.10 10.79
N TRP A 107 -2.48 8.70 11.81
CA TRP A 107 -1.05 8.47 11.71
C TRP A 107 -0.65 7.47 10.61
N LYS A 108 -1.50 6.47 10.31
CA LYS A 108 -1.25 5.50 9.22
C LYS A 108 -1.23 6.18 7.85
N THR A 109 -2.03 7.23 7.67
CA THR A 109 -2.06 8.00 6.41
C THR A 109 -0.70 8.63 6.09
N TYR A 110 0.03 9.10 7.12
CA TYR A 110 1.39 9.58 6.94
C TYR A 110 2.28 8.51 6.32
N TYR A 111 2.29 7.30 6.89
CA TYR A 111 3.10 6.20 6.36
C TYR A 111 2.66 5.77 4.96
N GLY A 112 1.37 5.72 4.71
CA GLY A 112 0.83 5.39 3.39
C GLY A 112 1.33 6.32 2.29
N ILE A 113 1.29 7.64 2.51
CA ILE A 113 1.77 8.64 1.55
C ILE A 113 3.29 8.56 1.42
N ARG A 114 4.03 8.50 2.53
CA ARG A 114 5.49 8.42 2.56
C ARG A 114 5.99 7.19 1.82
N ASN A 115 5.47 6.02 2.17
CA ASN A 115 5.92 4.75 1.64
C ASN A 115 5.54 4.59 0.16
N MET A 116 4.35 5.05 -0.26
CA MET A 116 3.98 5.06 -1.68
C MET A 116 4.92 5.96 -2.49
N THR A 117 5.30 7.11 -1.95
CA THR A 117 6.23 8.03 -2.61
C THR A 117 7.62 7.40 -2.75
N ASP A 118 8.14 6.78 -1.70
CA ASP A 118 9.43 6.08 -1.71
C ASP A 118 9.40 4.84 -2.62
N LEU A 119 8.34 4.02 -2.55
CA LEU A 119 8.13 2.86 -3.41
C LEU A 119 8.16 3.25 -4.88
N THR A 120 7.46 4.34 -5.23
CA THR A 120 7.43 4.84 -6.61
C THR A 120 8.81 5.27 -7.07
N LYS A 121 9.58 5.92 -6.20
CA LYS A 121 10.98 6.30 -6.48
C LYS A 121 11.87 5.08 -6.75
N ARG A 122 11.65 3.97 -6.05
CA ARG A 122 12.46 2.74 -6.19
C ARG A 122 12.12 1.92 -7.43
N HIS A 123 10.85 1.89 -7.82
CA HIS A 123 10.36 0.90 -8.77
C HIS A 123 9.77 1.46 -10.07
N TYR A 124 9.56 2.78 -10.15
CA TYR A 124 8.91 3.39 -11.32
C TYR A 124 9.84 4.35 -12.06
N SER A 125 9.49 4.61 -13.32
CA SER A 125 10.16 5.62 -14.12
C SER A 125 10.01 7.02 -13.53
N VAL A 126 10.84 7.96 -13.96
CA VAL A 126 10.76 9.37 -13.54
C VAL A 126 9.35 9.94 -13.78
N MET A 127 8.70 9.58 -14.90
CA MET A 127 7.34 10.00 -15.20
C MET A 127 6.33 9.44 -14.19
N GLY A 128 6.50 8.17 -13.78
CA GLY A 128 5.67 7.56 -12.74
C GLY A 128 5.83 8.23 -11.38
N GLN A 129 7.05 8.64 -11.04
CA GLN A 129 7.34 9.40 -9.82
C GLN A 129 6.66 10.78 -9.86
N ILE A 130 6.80 11.52 -10.95
CA ILE A 130 6.14 12.83 -11.15
C ILE A 130 4.63 12.69 -11.04
N TYR A 131 4.05 11.68 -11.68
CA TYR A 131 2.61 11.43 -11.63
C TYR A 131 2.11 11.13 -10.21
N THR A 132 2.79 10.26 -9.47
CA THR A 132 2.43 9.94 -8.08
C THR A 132 2.52 11.18 -7.19
N TYR A 133 3.60 11.95 -7.33
CA TYR A 133 3.78 13.19 -6.59
C TYR A 133 2.69 14.22 -6.93
N PHE A 134 2.31 14.33 -8.19
CA PHE A 134 1.23 15.19 -8.64
C PHE A 134 -0.13 14.79 -8.02
N LEU A 135 -0.47 13.50 -8.00
CA LEU A 135 -1.71 13.03 -7.38
C LEU A 135 -1.77 13.34 -5.88
N HIS A 136 -0.67 13.11 -5.17
CA HIS A 136 -0.61 13.46 -3.75
C HIS A 136 -0.69 14.98 -3.53
N SER A 137 -0.07 15.75 -4.41
CA SER A 137 -0.16 17.22 -4.36
C SER A 137 -1.58 17.72 -4.59
N LEU A 138 -2.32 17.13 -5.53
CA LEU A 138 -3.75 17.44 -5.73
C LEU A 138 -4.57 17.16 -4.46
N SER A 139 -4.30 16.04 -3.79
CA SER A 139 -4.96 15.72 -2.53
C SER A 139 -4.63 16.74 -1.43
N LEU A 140 -3.39 17.21 -1.37
CA LEU A 140 -2.96 18.28 -0.47
C LEU A 140 -3.69 19.60 -0.78
N TYR A 141 -3.87 19.92 -2.06
CA TYR A 141 -4.56 21.15 -2.47
C TYR A 141 -6.03 21.18 -2.02
N LYS A 142 -6.72 20.04 -1.98
CA LYS A 142 -8.09 19.96 -1.46
C LYS A 142 -8.22 20.53 -0.03
N PHE A 143 -7.21 20.33 0.81
CA PHE A 143 -7.18 20.93 2.16
C PHE A 143 -6.73 22.40 2.14
N LYS A 144 -5.82 22.77 1.24
CA LYS A 144 -5.26 24.12 1.17
C LYS A 144 -6.27 25.17 0.68
N PHE A 145 -7.18 24.79 -0.23
CA PHE A 145 -8.11 25.73 -0.86
C PHE A 145 -9.48 25.80 -0.19
N LYS A 146 -9.66 25.18 0.98
CA LYS A 146 -10.85 25.46 1.79
C LYS A 146 -10.86 26.91 2.25
N ILE A 147 -12.00 27.59 2.10
CA ILE A 147 -12.19 29.00 2.46
C ILE A 147 -11.99 29.19 3.97
N HIS A 148 -12.59 28.29 4.77
CA HIS A 148 -12.39 28.24 6.23
C HIS A 148 -11.65 26.97 6.62
N LYS A 149 -10.38 27.13 7.04
CA LYS A 149 -9.54 26.01 7.48
C LYS A 149 -9.74 25.75 8.97
N SER A 150 -10.23 24.59 9.29
CA SER A 150 -10.23 24.10 10.66
C SER A 150 -8.80 23.74 11.12
N ASP A 151 -8.60 23.57 12.42
CA ASP A 151 -7.31 23.08 12.94
C ASP A 151 -7.02 21.64 12.48
N VAL A 152 -8.06 20.86 12.21
CA VAL A 152 -7.93 19.54 11.56
C VAL A 152 -7.35 19.67 10.16
N ASP A 153 -7.82 20.64 9.36
CA ASP A 153 -7.27 20.87 8.02
C ASP A 153 -5.79 21.28 8.06
N LYS A 154 -5.40 22.11 9.02
CA LYS A 154 -4.01 22.51 9.23
C LYS A 154 -3.13 21.30 9.58
N LYS A 155 -3.59 20.42 10.47
CA LYS A 155 -2.91 19.17 10.83
C LYS A 155 -2.78 18.23 9.63
N ASN A 156 -3.85 18.06 8.85
CA ASN A 156 -3.84 17.26 7.63
C ASN A 156 -2.85 17.79 6.59
N ILE A 157 -2.81 19.11 6.38
CA ILE A 157 -1.85 19.77 5.48
C ILE A 157 -0.41 19.48 5.92
N GLN A 158 -0.13 19.59 7.23
CA GLN A 158 1.21 19.33 7.75
C GLN A 158 1.59 17.86 7.59
N LEU A 159 0.67 16.92 7.89
CA LEU A 159 0.90 15.48 7.69
C LEU A 159 1.26 15.17 6.24
N TYR A 160 0.52 15.70 5.26
CA TYR A 160 0.81 15.50 3.83
C TYR A 160 2.18 16.05 3.44
N LYS A 161 2.55 17.24 3.91
CA LYS A 161 3.84 17.87 3.62
C LYS A 161 5.00 17.02 4.15
N ASP A 162 4.90 16.62 5.42
CA ASP A 162 5.93 15.81 6.08
C ASP A 162 6.07 14.45 5.37
N ALA A 163 4.95 13.78 5.07
CA ALA A 163 4.96 12.48 4.40
C ALA A 163 5.57 12.54 2.99
N LEU A 164 5.23 13.56 2.20
CA LEU A 164 5.79 13.75 0.86
C LEU A 164 7.28 14.08 0.91
N TYR A 165 7.69 14.92 1.85
CA TYR A 165 9.09 15.27 2.04
C TYR A 165 9.91 14.04 2.44
N ASP A 166 9.45 13.30 3.46
CA ASP A 166 10.14 12.12 3.95
C ASP A 166 10.20 11.00 2.89
N GLY A 167 9.10 10.77 2.15
CA GLY A 167 9.07 9.79 1.06
C GLY A 167 10.00 10.15 -0.09
N LYS A 168 10.03 11.42 -0.51
CA LYS A 168 10.92 11.91 -1.57
C LYS A 168 12.40 11.74 -1.19
N ASN A 169 12.72 11.96 0.07
CA ASN A 169 14.08 11.88 0.58
C ASN A 169 14.45 10.50 1.15
N SER A 170 13.54 9.51 1.05
CA SER A 170 13.71 8.16 1.62
C SER A 170 14.03 8.19 3.13
N ILE A 171 13.44 9.15 3.87
CA ILE A 171 13.50 9.21 5.33
C ILE A 171 12.47 8.25 5.88
N LEU A 172 12.92 7.05 6.21
CA LEU A 172 12.07 5.92 6.59
C LEU A 172 12.16 5.61 8.08
N GLY A 173 11.47 4.55 8.52
CA GLY A 173 11.40 4.16 9.92
C GLY A 173 10.24 4.81 10.66
N LYS A 174 10.21 4.62 11.98
CA LYS A 174 9.17 5.22 12.85
C LYS A 174 9.40 6.72 12.99
N ASN A 175 8.37 7.51 12.70
CA ASN A 175 8.40 8.95 12.92
C ASN A 175 7.72 9.27 14.26
N LYS A 176 8.45 9.93 15.18
CA LYS A 176 7.96 10.23 16.55
C LYS A 176 6.70 11.09 16.59
N LYS A 177 6.44 11.87 15.53
CA LYS A 177 5.25 12.72 15.42
C LYS A 177 3.99 11.96 14.99
N TYR A 178 4.16 10.83 14.28
CA TYR A 178 3.10 10.04 13.68
C TYR A 178 3.13 8.60 14.21
N LEU A 179 2.74 8.42 15.47
CA LEU A 179 2.62 7.12 16.13
C LEU A 179 1.17 6.85 16.53
N PRO A 180 0.81 5.55 16.80
CA PRO A 180 -0.49 5.19 17.35
C PRO A 180 -0.84 5.96 18.61
#